data_c6d94f52818005560b54941122949a5e
#
_entry.id   c6d94f52818005560b54941122949a5e
#
_cell.length_a   1.000
_cell.length_b   1.000
_cell.length_c   1.000
_cell.angle_alpha   90.00
_cell.angle_beta   90.00
_cell.angle_gamma   90.00
#
_symmetry.space_group_name_H-M   'P 1'
#
loop_
_entity.id
_entity.type
_entity.pdbx_description
1 polymer ?
#
loop_
_entity_poly.entity_id
_entity_poly.type
_entity_poly.pdbx_seq_one_letter_code
_entity_poly.pdbx_strand_id
1 'polypeptide(L)'
;SIKDSYDREGGYKKFLKDNNLTDDYIDKLASVSYYTDALKKQTETPTFTEDELREYFKENYRRVKYVLISTIDSQTGDEVSDDKKEEAKKTAEEVLEKAQNGEDFDTLISDYSPNTANDSDENGYIFTDNETGVEFEEGVDSIKADEFTLVQSDSGYYVIKRLPLDESQECFEEEYENEAETINTTMQ
;
A
#
# COMPACT_ATOMS: atom_id res chain seq x y z
N SER A 1 6.21 -27.99 31.75
CA SER A 1 6.86 -28.59 30.55
C SER A 1 5.91 -29.57 29.89
N ILE A 2 6.17 -29.95 28.63
CA ILE A 2 5.40 -30.98 27.90
C ILE A 2 5.43 -32.30 28.73
N LYS A 3 6.57 -32.64 29.34
CA LYS A 3 6.73 -33.80 30.26
C LYS A 3 5.72 -33.74 31.39
N ASP A 4 5.61 -32.60 32.08
CA ASP A 4 4.73 -32.46 33.25
C ASP A 4 3.24 -32.54 32.89
N SER A 5 2.86 -32.16 31.68
CA SER A 5 1.48 -32.24 31.16
C SER A 5 1.05 -33.68 30.91
N TYR A 6 1.97 -34.53 30.47
CA TYR A 6 1.70 -35.94 30.15
C TYR A 6 2.02 -36.91 31.28
N ASP A 7 2.87 -36.57 32.26
CA ASP A 7 3.30 -37.47 33.35
C ASP A 7 2.19 -37.75 34.35
N ARG A 8 1.15 -36.93 34.45
CA ARG A 8 0.00 -37.14 35.35
C ARG A 8 -0.78 -38.44 35.06
N GLU A 9 -0.60 -39.02 33.86
CA GLU A 9 -1.30 -40.25 33.44
C GLU A 9 -0.36 -41.33 32.89
N GLY A 10 0.95 -41.22 33.10
CA GLY A 10 1.93 -42.14 32.48
C GLY A 10 1.98 -42.06 30.95
N GLY A 11 1.39 -41.01 30.40
CA GLY A 11 1.17 -40.86 28.96
C GLY A 11 2.39 -40.40 28.16
N TYR A 12 3.41 -39.84 28.82
CA TYR A 12 4.56 -39.25 28.07
C TYR A 12 5.35 -40.34 27.31
N LYS A 13 5.67 -41.45 27.93
CA LYS A 13 6.37 -42.56 27.24
C LYS A 13 5.54 -43.16 26.12
N LYS A 14 4.23 -43.25 26.33
CA LYS A 14 3.30 -43.71 25.28
C LYS A 14 3.24 -42.72 24.13
N PHE A 15 3.14 -41.43 24.43
CA PHE A 15 3.17 -40.35 23.45
C PHE A 15 4.43 -40.37 22.55
N LEU A 16 5.62 -40.53 23.17
CA LEU A 16 6.87 -40.67 22.44
C LEU A 16 6.85 -41.88 21.50
N LYS A 17 6.40 -43.02 22.01
CA LYS A 17 6.33 -44.25 21.21
C LYS A 17 5.35 -44.18 20.07
N ASP A 18 4.14 -43.67 20.32
CA ASP A 18 3.06 -43.60 19.34
C ASP A 18 3.39 -42.59 18.19
N ASN A 19 4.23 -41.60 18.49
CA ASN A 19 4.68 -40.59 17.51
C ASN A 19 6.11 -40.84 16.98
N ASN A 20 6.74 -41.95 17.34
CA ASN A 20 8.11 -42.28 16.96
C ASN A 20 9.13 -41.17 17.33
N LEU A 21 8.97 -40.58 18.48
CA LEU A 21 9.79 -39.48 19.02
C LEU A 21 10.72 -39.99 20.11
N THR A 22 11.81 -39.26 20.38
CA THR A 22 12.74 -39.51 21.49
C THR A 22 12.73 -38.32 22.46
N ASP A 23 13.11 -38.56 23.72
CA ASP A 23 13.34 -37.50 24.72
C ASP A 23 14.30 -36.42 24.18
N ASP A 24 15.42 -36.87 23.60
CA ASP A 24 16.42 -35.97 23.01
C ASP A 24 15.85 -35.06 21.92
N TYR A 25 14.93 -35.60 21.12
CA TYR A 25 14.26 -34.79 20.08
C TYR A 25 13.34 -33.71 20.71
N ILE A 26 12.58 -34.07 21.72
CA ILE A 26 11.69 -33.14 22.44
C ILE A 26 12.51 -32.06 23.17
N ASP A 27 13.62 -32.46 23.81
CA ASP A 27 14.50 -31.53 24.51
C ASP A 27 15.19 -30.56 23.52
N LYS A 28 15.54 -31.02 22.31
CA LYS A 28 16.05 -30.16 21.23
C LYS A 28 14.98 -29.21 20.70
N LEU A 29 13.75 -29.66 20.49
CA LEU A 29 12.65 -28.79 20.08
C LEU A 29 12.38 -27.69 21.11
N ALA A 30 12.35 -28.06 22.38
CA ALA A 30 12.19 -27.10 23.48
C ALA A 30 13.36 -26.09 23.54
N SER A 31 14.57 -26.55 23.25
CA SER A 31 15.75 -25.69 23.17
C SER A 31 15.67 -24.70 22.03
N VAL A 32 15.21 -25.14 20.85
CA VAL A 32 15.01 -24.25 19.69
C VAL A 32 14.02 -23.12 20.02
N SER A 33 12.88 -23.48 20.63
CA SER A 33 11.89 -22.47 21.07
C SER A 33 12.50 -21.49 22.08
N TYR A 34 13.24 -22.01 23.08
CA TYR A 34 13.91 -21.19 24.09
C TYR A 34 14.95 -20.24 23.48
N TYR A 35 15.78 -20.73 22.54
CA TYR A 35 16.77 -19.90 21.86
C TYR A 35 16.13 -18.89 20.92
N THR A 36 15.03 -19.25 20.25
CA THR A 36 14.28 -18.33 19.41
C THR A 36 13.67 -17.20 20.23
N ASP A 37 13.08 -17.50 21.38
CA ASP A 37 12.52 -16.50 22.28
C ASP A 37 13.61 -15.65 22.95
N ALA A 38 14.77 -16.24 23.26
CA ALA A 38 15.92 -15.51 23.79
C ALA A 38 16.55 -14.58 22.73
N LEU A 39 16.63 -15.02 21.49
CA LEU A 39 17.07 -14.20 20.35
C LEU A 39 16.10 -13.05 20.08
N LYS A 40 14.79 -13.30 20.10
CA LYS A 40 13.78 -12.23 19.96
C LYS A 40 13.88 -11.18 21.05
N LYS A 41 14.25 -11.57 22.29
CA LYS A 41 14.48 -10.64 23.39
C LYS A 41 15.82 -9.90 23.32
N GLN A 42 16.79 -10.43 22.60
CA GLN A 42 18.11 -9.80 22.41
C GLN A 42 18.18 -8.91 21.16
N THR A 43 17.34 -9.16 20.16
CA THR A 43 17.07 -8.21 19.11
C THR A 43 16.11 -7.19 19.73
N GLU A 44 16.63 -6.10 20.28
CA GLU A 44 15.82 -4.92 20.53
C GLU A 44 15.19 -4.57 19.19
N THR A 45 13.88 -4.77 19.07
CA THR A 45 13.13 -4.25 17.92
C THR A 45 13.40 -2.77 17.91
N PRO A 46 13.94 -2.19 16.82
CA PRO A 46 14.16 -0.76 16.79
C PRO A 46 12.85 -0.05 17.12
N THR A 47 12.89 0.83 18.09
CA THR A 47 11.75 1.69 18.41
C THR A 47 12.01 3.03 17.77
N PHE A 48 11.14 3.42 16.87
CA PHE A 48 11.20 4.71 16.20
C PHE A 48 10.39 5.75 17.00
N THR A 49 10.89 6.97 17.02
CA THR A 49 10.16 8.08 17.59
C THR A 49 9.01 8.48 16.65
N GLU A 50 8.01 9.15 17.19
CA GLU A 50 6.90 9.72 16.42
C GLU A 50 7.40 10.62 15.28
N ASP A 51 8.42 11.42 15.52
CA ASP A 51 9.01 12.31 14.51
C ASP A 51 9.67 11.51 13.37
N GLU A 52 10.35 10.39 13.67
CA GLU A 52 10.96 9.52 12.65
C GLU A 52 9.90 8.82 11.80
N LEU A 53 8.80 8.37 12.40
CA LEU A 53 7.69 7.76 11.67
C LEU A 53 6.99 8.78 10.74
N ARG A 54 6.77 10.01 11.21
CA ARG A 54 6.18 11.11 10.42
C ARG A 54 7.08 11.52 9.26
N GLU A 55 8.39 11.57 9.49
CA GLU A 55 9.35 11.86 8.41
C GLU A 55 9.33 10.76 7.36
N TYR A 56 9.31 9.49 7.78
CA TYR A 56 9.17 8.36 6.86
C TYR A 56 7.89 8.47 6.02
N PHE A 57 6.76 8.82 6.63
CA PHE A 57 5.49 9.00 5.92
C PHE A 57 5.61 10.06 4.84
N LYS A 58 6.15 11.24 5.17
CA LYS A 58 6.34 12.33 4.21
C LYS A 58 7.28 11.97 3.04
N GLU A 59 8.31 11.17 3.32
CA GLU A 59 9.33 10.83 2.31
C GLU A 59 8.91 9.68 1.40
N ASN A 60 8.13 8.71 1.91
CA ASN A 60 7.86 7.46 1.22
C ASN A 60 6.42 7.31 0.72
N TYR A 61 5.52 8.18 1.15
CA TYR A 61 4.14 8.19 0.67
C TYR A 61 3.90 9.34 -0.30
N ARG A 62 2.97 9.13 -1.22
CA ARG A 62 2.55 10.12 -2.23
C ARG A 62 1.06 10.32 -2.08
N ARG A 63 0.62 11.55 -2.31
CA ARG A 63 -0.78 11.93 -2.30
C ARG A 63 -1.17 12.51 -3.64
N VAL A 64 -2.23 11.99 -4.25
CA VAL A 64 -2.66 12.37 -5.59
C VAL A 64 -4.17 12.45 -5.71
N LYS A 65 -4.63 13.19 -6.72
CA LYS A 65 -5.94 13.03 -7.34
C LYS A 65 -5.74 12.68 -8.80
N TYR A 66 -6.65 11.93 -9.40
CA TYR A 66 -6.51 11.56 -10.81
C TYR A 66 -7.85 11.43 -11.53
N VAL A 67 -7.82 11.64 -12.84
CA VAL A 67 -8.88 11.28 -13.78
C VAL A 67 -8.43 10.06 -14.56
N LEU A 68 -9.22 8.98 -14.57
CA LEU A 68 -8.97 7.79 -15.38
C LEU A 68 -9.88 7.78 -16.61
N ILE A 69 -9.29 7.87 -17.79
CA ILE A 69 -9.96 7.59 -19.07
C ILE A 69 -9.66 6.13 -19.42
N SER A 70 -10.60 5.25 -19.08
CA SER A 70 -10.41 3.80 -19.22
C SER A 70 -10.38 3.37 -20.69
N THR A 71 -9.48 2.43 -21.01
CA THR A 71 -9.44 1.69 -22.28
C THR A 71 -9.94 0.26 -22.12
N ILE A 72 -10.56 -0.05 -20.99
CA ILE A 72 -11.20 -1.33 -20.70
C ILE A 72 -12.71 -1.15 -20.75
N ASP A 73 -13.38 -2.04 -21.47
CA ASP A 73 -14.84 -2.08 -21.54
C ASP A 73 -15.40 -2.61 -20.21
N SER A 74 -16.21 -1.80 -19.54
CA SER A 74 -16.73 -2.12 -18.20
C SER A 74 -17.72 -3.30 -18.18
N GLN A 75 -18.24 -3.73 -19.33
CA GLN A 75 -19.20 -4.84 -19.43
C GLN A 75 -18.48 -6.16 -19.71
N THR A 76 -17.46 -6.15 -20.54
CA THR A 76 -16.75 -7.37 -20.95
C THR A 76 -15.43 -7.58 -20.21
N GLY A 77 -14.81 -6.53 -19.71
CA GLY A 77 -13.48 -6.56 -19.11
C GLY A 77 -12.35 -6.63 -20.15
N ASP A 78 -12.70 -6.56 -21.45
CA ASP A 78 -11.72 -6.59 -22.53
C ASP A 78 -11.25 -5.17 -22.88
N GLU A 79 -10.10 -5.09 -23.55
CA GLU A 79 -9.64 -3.82 -24.12
C GLU A 79 -10.59 -3.31 -25.20
N VAL A 80 -10.78 -2.00 -25.26
CA VAL A 80 -11.56 -1.36 -26.34
C VAL A 80 -10.77 -1.39 -27.67
N SER A 81 -11.44 -1.10 -28.80
CA SER A 81 -10.80 -1.01 -30.11
C SER A 81 -9.75 0.11 -30.17
N ASP A 82 -8.81 -0.02 -31.11
CA ASP A 82 -7.73 0.98 -31.29
C ASP A 82 -8.26 2.39 -31.57
N ASP A 83 -9.36 2.54 -32.31
CA ASP A 83 -10.00 3.82 -32.53
C ASP A 83 -10.49 4.46 -31.22
N LYS A 84 -11.07 3.66 -30.33
CA LYS A 84 -11.50 4.12 -29.00
C LYS A 84 -10.33 4.41 -28.07
N LYS A 85 -9.22 3.66 -28.17
CA LYS A 85 -8.00 3.98 -27.42
C LYS A 85 -7.42 5.33 -27.85
N GLU A 86 -7.45 5.64 -29.15
CA GLU A 86 -7.00 6.93 -29.65
C GLU A 86 -7.93 8.08 -29.20
N GLU A 87 -9.23 7.84 -29.16
CA GLU A 87 -10.20 8.77 -28.61
C GLU A 87 -9.98 9.01 -27.10
N ALA A 88 -9.77 7.93 -26.33
CA ALA A 88 -9.45 8.01 -24.91
C ALA A 88 -8.17 8.85 -24.65
N LYS A 89 -7.13 8.64 -25.47
CA LYS A 89 -5.90 9.44 -25.39
C LYS A 89 -6.16 10.93 -25.62
N LYS A 90 -6.90 11.28 -26.67
CA LYS A 90 -7.25 12.68 -26.97
C LYS A 90 -8.05 13.31 -25.82
N THR A 91 -9.00 12.56 -25.27
CA THR A 91 -9.79 13.01 -24.11
C THR A 91 -8.89 13.28 -22.90
N ALA A 92 -7.93 12.39 -22.62
CA ALA A 92 -7.00 12.58 -21.53
C ALA A 92 -6.07 13.79 -21.73
N GLU A 93 -5.60 14.01 -22.96
CA GLU A 93 -4.82 15.21 -23.32
C GLU A 93 -5.64 16.50 -23.13
N GLU A 94 -6.92 16.51 -23.51
CA GLU A 94 -7.84 17.64 -23.28
C GLU A 94 -8.08 17.90 -21.78
N VAL A 95 -8.24 16.84 -20.97
CA VAL A 95 -8.38 16.97 -19.52
C VAL A 95 -7.13 17.55 -18.90
N LEU A 96 -5.94 17.08 -19.31
CA LEU A 96 -4.67 17.64 -18.87
C LEU A 96 -4.55 19.13 -19.18
N GLU A 97 -4.90 19.54 -20.41
CA GLU A 97 -4.86 20.95 -20.83
C GLU A 97 -5.82 21.80 -19.96
N LYS A 98 -7.03 21.33 -19.70
CA LYS A 98 -8.00 22.01 -18.84
C LYS A 98 -7.48 22.18 -17.40
N ALA A 99 -6.91 21.10 -16.83
CA ALA A 99 -6.31 21.12 -15.50
C ALA A 99 -5.15 22.14 -15.41
N GLN A 100 -4.26 22.15 -16.39
CA GLN A 100 -3.14 23.09 -16.48
C GLN A 100 -3.59 24.55 -16.70
N ASN A 101 -4.75 24.76 -17.31
CA ASN A 101 -5.36 26.08 -17.48
C ASN A 101 -6.16 26.54 -16.24
N GLY A 102 -6.18 25.73 -15.17
CA GLY A 102 -6.78 26.10 -13.88
C GLY A 102 -8.25 25.76 -13.73
N GLU A 103 -8.79 24.87 -14.58
CA GLU A 103 -10.12 24.29 -14.35
C GLU A 103 -10.10 23.46 -13.07
N ASP A 104 -11.20 23.49 -12.30
CA ASP A 104 -11.30 22.78 -11.03
C ASP A 104 -11.15 21.27 -11.22
N PHE A 105 -10.16 20.67 -10.57
CA PHE A 105 -9.79 19.28 -10.83
C PHE A 105 -10.83 18.29 -10.29
N ASP A 106 -11.54 18.62 -9.22
CA ASP A 106 -12.61 17.77 -8.69
C ASP A 106 -13.81 17.76 -9.64
N THR A 107 -14.07 18.87 -10.30
CA THR A 107 -15.05 18.93 -11.41
C THR A 107 -14.62 18.04 -12.58
N LEU A 108 -13.33 18.07 -12.96
CA LEU A 108 -12.82 17.20 -14.03
C LEU A 108 -12.90 15.70 -13.65
N ILE A 109 -12.65 15.34 -12.39
CA ILE A 109 -12.83 13.97 -11.92
C ILE A 109 -14.29 13.55 -12.09
N SER A 110 -15.22 14.34 -11.60
CA SER A 110 -16.66 14.04 -11.67
C SER A 110 -17.19 13.94 -13.11
N ASP A 111 -16.68 14.76 -14.00
CA ASP A 111 -17.13 14.80 -15.40
C ASP A 111 -16.56 13.64 -16.25
N TYR A 112 -15.30 13.27 -16.02
CA TYR A 112 -14.59 12.34 -16.90
C TYR A 112 -14.34 10.96 -16.28
N SER A 113 -14.37 10.84 -14.98
CA SER A 113 -14.07 9.61 -14.23
C SER A 113 -15.11 9.31 -13.15
N PRO A 114 -16.42 9.40 -13.44
CA PRO A 114 -17.44 9.17 -12.46
C PRO A 114 -17.39 7.72 -11.97
N ASN A 115 -17.67 7.51 -10.68
CA ASN A 115 -17.71 6.22 -10.00
C ASN A 115 -16.34 5.53 -9.81
N THR A 116 -15.26 6.26 -9.84
CA THR A 116 -13.96 5.77 -9.33
C THR A 116 -13.87 5.96 -7.81
N ALA A 117 -13.07 5.18 -7.13
CA ALA A 117 -12.80 5.34 -5.69
C ALA A 117 -12.28 6.75 -5.35
N ASN A 118 -11.63 7.40 -6.30
CA ASN A 118 -11.07 8.74 -6.21
C ASN A 118 -12.13 9.88 -6.29
N ASP A 119 -13.33 9.61 -6.79
CA ASP A 119 -14.41 10.61 -6.90
C ASP A 119 -15.02 10.97 -5.53
N SER A 120 -14.87 10.10 -4.54
CA SER A 120 -15.45 10.25 -3.19
C SER A 120 -14.46 10.68 -2.13
N ASP A 121 -13.16 10.77 -2.43
CA ASP A 121 -12.14 11.10 -1.45
C ASP A 121 -11.68 12.55 -1.60
N GLU A 122 -12.22 13.42 -0.74
CA GLU A 122 -11.84 14.84 -0.69
C GLU A 122 -10.35 15.00 -0.37
N ASN A 123 -9.76 14.06 0.36
CA ASN A 123 -8.36 14.07 0.76
C ASN A 123 -7.43 13.64 -0.37
N GLY A 124 -7.95 12.92 -1.38
CA GLY A 124 -7.18 12.30 -2.45
C GLY A 124 -6.61 10.93 -2.04
N TYR A 125 -6.04 10.23 -2.99
CA TYR A 125 -5.48 8.89 -2.83
C TYR A 125 -4.04 8.96 -2.32
N ILE A 126 -3.76 8.26 -1.21
CA ILE A 126 -2.44 8.12 -0.63
C ILE A 126 -1.94 6.69 -0.88
N PHE A 127 -0.67 6.56 -1.24
CA PHE A 127 -0.03 5.28 -1.53
C PHE A 127 1.48 5.35 -1.30
N THR A 128 2.11 4.18 -1.16
CA THR A 128 3.56 3.99 -1.10
C THR A 128 4.04 3.08 -2.23
N ASP A 129 5.34 2.80 -2.29
CA ASP A 129 5.96 2.00 -3.36
C ASP A 129 5.33 0.61 -3.51
N ASN A 130 5.10 0.17 -4.75
CA ASN A 130 4.53 -1.13 -5.16
C ASN A 130 3.04 -1.34 -4.80
N GLU A 131 2.30 -0.29 -4.49
CA GLU A 131 0.85 -0.35 -4.26
C GLU A 131 0.04 -0.06 -5.51
N THR A 132 0.65 0.61 -6.49
CA THR A 132 0.03 0.95 -7.77
C THR A 132 0.82 0.36 -8.95
N GLY A 133 0.45 0.70 -10.18
CA GLY A 133 1.23 0.30 -11.36
C GLY A 133 2.50 1.12 -11.50
N VAL A 134 3.57 0.48 -12.00
CA VAL A 134 4.89 1.11 -12.17
C VAL A 134 4.81 2.43 -12.94
N GLU A 135 4.04 2.45 -14.03
CA GLU A 135 3.87 3.65 -14.87
C GLU A 135 3.21 4.79 -14.11
N PHE A 136 2.26 4.45 -13.20
CA PHE A 136 1.58 5.43 -12.36
C PHE A 136 2.54 6.03 -11.34
N GLU A 137 3.29 5.19 -10.62
CA GLU A 137 4.27 5.62 -9.62
C GLU A 137 5.38 6.48 -10.23
N GLU A 138 5.99 6.02 -11.35
CA GLU A 138 6.99 6.80 -12.09
C GLU A 138 6.45 8.14 -12.58
N GLY A 139 5.19 8.16 -13.02
CA GLY A 139 4.51 9.39 -13.43
C GLY A 139 4.37 10.38 -12.29
N VAL A 140 3.93 9.93 -11.11
CA VAL A 140 3.80 10.77 -9.91
C VAL A 140 5.17 11.28 -9.44
N ASP A 141 6.20 10.44 -9.47
CA ASP A 141 7.53 10.82 -9.04
C ASP A 141 8.25 11.78 -10.00
N SER A 142 7.81 11.84 -11.24
CA SER A 142 8.33 12.79 -12.25
C SER A 142 7.91 14.25 -12.02
N ILE A 143 6.89 14.49 -11.19
CA ILE A 143 6.30 15.82 -10.94
C ILE A 143 6.37 16.20 -9.45
N LYS A 144 6.29 17.51 -9.19
CA LYS A 144 6.21 18.07 -7.84
C LYS A 144 4.76 18.21 -7.40
N ALA A 145 4.58 18.50 -6.11
CA ALA A 145 3.28 18.87 -5.57
C ALA A 145 2.68 20.05 -6.37
N ASP A 146 1.37 19.97 -6.58
CA ASP A 146 0.55 20.89 -7.40
C ASP A 146 0.82 20.86 -8.92
N GLU A 147 1.68 19.94 -9.39
CA GLU A 147 1.88 19.73 -10.84
C GLU A 147 1.00 18.58 -11.35
N PHE A 148 0.84 18.53 -12.67
CA PHE A 148 0.03 17.54 -13.39
C PHE A 148 0.89 16.73 -14.36
N THR A 149 0.51 15.45 -14.54
CA THR A 149 1.10 14.57 -15.54
C THR A 149 0.04 13.71 -16.22
N LEU A 150 0.36 13.20 -17.40
CA LEU A 150 -0.44 12.21 -18.12
C LEU A 150 0.35 10.90 -18.20
N VAL A 151 -0.25 9.83 -17.72
CA VAL A 151 0.35 8.49 -17.70
C VAL A 151 -0.52 7.53 -18.50
N GLN A 152 0.10 6.70 -19.31
CA GLN A 152 -0.55 5.57 -19.97
C GLN A 152 -0.25 4.28 -19.19
N SER A 153 -1.28 3.49 -18.94
CA SER A 153 -1.18 2.16 -18.35
C SER A 153 -2.03 1.16 -19.11
N ASP A 154 -2.04 -0.10 -18.69
CA ASP A 154 -2.90 -1.15 -19.24
C ASP A 154 -4.40 -0.84 -19.05
N SER A 155 -4.77 -0.11 -18.00
CA SER A 155 -6.16 0.25 -17.69
C SER A 155 -6.67 1.45 -18.48
N GLY A 156 -5.76 2.27 -19.08
CA GLY A 156 -6.10 3.47 -19.80
C GLY A 156 -5.12 4.63 -19.56
N TYR A 157 -5.65 5.84 -19.59
CA TYR A 157 -4.89 7.07 -19.43
C TYR A 157 -5.26 7.75 -18.13
N TYR A 158 -4.26 8.02 -17.28
CA TYR A 158 -4.40 8.76 -16.04
C TYR A 158 -3.90 10.19 -16.20
N VAL A 159 -4.77 11.16 -15.96
CA VAL A 159 -4.35 12.54 -15.71
C VAL A 159 -4.24 12.71 -14.21
N ILE A 160 -3.02 12.91 -13.71
CA ILE A 160 -2.71 12.88 -12.29
C ILE A 160 -2.32 14.29 -11.82
N LYS A 161 -2.88 14.73 -10.70
CA LYS A 161 -2.43 15.87 -9.91
C LYS A 161 -1.73 15.38 -8.68
N ARG A 162 -0.45 15.70 -8.49
CA ARG A 162 0.24 15.45 -7.24
C ARG A 162 -0.16 16.48 -6.19
N LEU A 163 -0.54 16.04 -5.01
CA LEU A 163 -0.92 16.89 -3.89
C LEU A 163 0.23 16.98 -2.87
N PRO A 164 0.34 18.08 -2.11
CA PRO A 164 1.29 18.13 -1.00
C PRO A 164 0.89 17.13 0.10
N LEU A 165 1.88 16.52 0.75
CA LEU A 165 1.71 15.62 1.89
C LEU A 165 2.66 16.07 2.99
N ASP A 166 2.23 17.00 3.82
CA ASP A 166 2.96 17.53 4.95
C ASP A 166 2.00 18.01 6.05
N GLU A 167 2.53 18.33 7.22
CA GLU A 167 1.76 18.73 8.42
C GLU A 167 0.92 20.00 8.27
N SER A 168 1.04 20.74 7.16
CA SER A 168 0.18 21.89 6.84
C SER A 168 -1.18 21.47 6.27
N GLN A 169 -1.32 20.21 5.87
CA GLN A 169 -2.53 19.66 5.31
C GLN A 169 -3.47 19.15 6.41
N GLU A 170 -4.75 19.51 6.34
CA GLU A 170 -5.75 19.11 7.35
C GLU A 170 -5.90 17.59 7.49
N CYS A 171 -5.71 16.85 6.38
CA CYS A 171 -5.79 15.39 6.39
C CYS A 171 -4.53 14.69 6.89
N PHE A 172 -3.40 15.38 7.07
CA PHE A 172 -2.12 14.74 7.35
C PHE A 172 -2.15 13.85 8.60
N GLU A 173 -2.72 14.36 9.70
CA GLU A 173 -2.78 13.62 10.96
C GLU A 173 -3.60 12.34 10.84
N GLU A 174 -4.78 12.40 10.24
CA GLU A 174 -5.67 11.26 10.05
C GLU A 174 -5.02 10.20 9.15
N GLU A 175 -4.44 10.63 8.04
CA GLU A 175 -3.78 9.72 7.09
C GLU A 175 -2.51 9.10 7.68
N TYR A 176 -1.72 9.88 8.43
CA TYR A 176 -0.57 9.34 9.14
C TYR A 176 -1.00 8.32 10.22
N GLU A 177 -2.03 8.60 11.01
CA GLU A 177 -2.54 7.66 12.02
C GLU A 177 -3.00 6.34 11.41
N ASN A 178 -3.62 6.38 10.22
CA ASN A 178 -4.05 5.19 9.48
C ASN A 178 -2.85 4.32 9.06
N GLU A 179 -1.73 4.92 8.72
CA GLU A 179 -0.54 4.24 8.22
C GLU A 179 0.53 3.96 9.30
N ALA A 180 0.44 4.54 10.48
CA ALA A 180 1.49 4.52 11.50
C ALA A 180 1.93 3.09 11.91
N GLU A 181 1.01 2.13 12.01
CA GLU A 181 1.33 0.74 12.33
C GLU A 181 2.10 0.05 11.20
N THR A 182 1.69 0.29 9.95
CA THR A 182 2.35 -0.21 8.74
C THR A 182 3.76 0.35 8.62
N ILE A 183 3.92 1.66 8.81
CA ILE A 183 5.20 2.36 8.79
C ILE A 183 6.15 1.79 9.84
N ASN A 184 5.69 1.69 11.09
CA ASN A 184 6.51 1.15 12.18
C ASN A 184 6.96 -0.30 11.92
N THR A 185 6.13 -1.10 11.25
CA THR A 185 6.47 -2.47 10.87
C THR A 185 7.47 -2.51 9.70
N THR A 186 7.33 -1.61 8.74
CA THR A 186 8.20 -1.53 7.56
C THR A 186 9.61 -1.06 7.91
N MET A 187 9.74 -0.16 8.88
CA MET A 187 11.02 0.37 9.34
C MET A 187 11.80 -0.60 10.25
N GLN A 188 11.17 -1.67 10.77
CA GLN A 188 11.79 -2.69 11.63
C GLN A 188 12.58 -3.74 10.84
#